data_7bb0ce71a01572ab9798c12b94213824
#
_entry.id   7bb0ce71a01572ab9798c12b94213824
#
_cell.length_a   1.000
_cell.length_b   1.000
_cell.length_c   1.000
_cell.angle_alpha   90.00
_cell.angle_beta   90.00
_cell.angle_gamma   90.00
#
_symmetry.space_group_name_H-M   'P 1'
#
loop_
_entity.id
_entity.type
_entity.pdbx_description
1 polymer ?
#
loop_
_entity_poly.entity_id
_entity_poly.type
_entity_poly.pdbx_seq_one_letter_code
_entity_poly.pdbx_strand_id
1 'polypeptide(L)'
;MTNNAKAISTFCSHLCVAKDVRPLEPSEWSALAAKMLEIGVAPENLLSFSAQDFIEILGETPESAQRMTRLLERSASLAFEIADYEAKGIHIITRADDEYPKQLKEKLKRSCPPLFYCAGDMSILHRKAVGYVGSRKVSPEDAKFAVDTVSKTVGNQYAVVSGGAKGVDT
;
A
#
# COMPACT_ATOMS: atom_id res chain seq x y z
N MET A 1 1.99 7.88 -12.74
CA MET A 1 0.99 6.92 -12.19
C MET A 1 0.06 6.45 -13.30
N THR A 2 -0.18 5.13 -13.45
CA THR A 2 -1.13 4.53 -14.40
C THR A 2 -2.59 4.75 -13.96
N ASN A 3 -3.56 4.59 -14.88
CA ASN A 3 -4.97 4.69 -14.51
C ASN A 3 -5.40 3.62 -13.49
N ASN A 4 -4.83 2.41 -13.58
CA ASN A 4 -5.06 1.36 -12.58
C ASN A 4 -4.53 1.77 -11.20
N ALA A 5 -3.32 2.33 -11.13
CA ALA A 5 -2.75 2.84 -9.88
C ALA A 5 -3.56 4.02 -9.31
N LYS A 6 -4.07 4.91 -10.19
CA LYS A 6 -4.97 5.99 -9.81
C LYS A 6 -6.26 5.46 -9.18
N ALA A 7 -6.87 4.44 -9.77
CA ALA A 7 -8.06 3.81 -9.21
C ALA A 7 -7.77 3.22 -7.81
N ILE A 8 -6.71 2.44 -7.67
CA ILE A 8 -6.31 1.87 -6.36
C ILE A 8 -6.12 2.99 -5.33
N SER A 9 -5.42 4.07 -5.69
CA SER A 9 -5.20 5.20 -4.79
C SER A 9 -6.51 5.89 -4.41
N THR A 10 -7.45 6.04 -5.37
CA THR A 10 -8.75 6.66 -5.13
C THR A 10 -9.60 5.86 -4.14
N PHE A 11 -9.60 4.54 -4.21
CA PHE A 11 -10.42 3.72 -3.31
C PHE A 11 -9.74 3.35 -2.00
N CYS A 12 -8.41 3.27 -1.96
CA CYS A 12 -7.68 2.69 -0.82
C CYS A 12 -6.80 3.68 -0.04
N SER A 13 -6.46 4.85 -0.60
CA SER A 13 -5.64 5.85 0.11
C SER A 13 -6.43 6.53 1.22
N HIS A 14 -5.75 6.87 2.32
CA HIS A 14 -6.31 7.67 3.42
C HIS A 14 -6.17 9.19 3.21
N LEU A 15 -5.57 9.63 2.10
CA LEU A 15 -5.43 11.04 1.76
C LEU A 15 -6.76 11.65 1.33
N CYS A 16 -7.01 12.88 1.70
CA CYS A 16 -8.20 13.67 1.30
C CYS A 16 -9.55 12.97 1.58
N VAL A 17 -9.62 12.15 2.62
CA VAL A 17 -10.86 11.42 2.97
C VAL A 17 -11.71 12.28 3.90
N ALA A 18 -13.00 12.41 3.58
CA ALA A 18 -13.96 13.00 4.49
C ALA A 18 -14.08 12.15 5.77
N LYS A 19 -14.30 12.80 6.93
CA LYS A 19 -14.29 12.15 8.25
C LYS A 19 -15.27 10.96 8.39
N ASP A 20 -16.35 11.00 7.63
CA ASP A 20 -17.42 10.00 7.64
C ASP A 20 -17.34 8.98 6.50
N VAL A 21 -16.25 9.01 5.72
CA VAL A 21 -15.99 8.04 4.65
C VAL A 21 -14.74 7.24 4.99
N ARG A 22 -14.82 5.92 4.88
CA ARG A 22 -13.68 5.03 5.08
C ARG A 22 -13.16 4.51 3.73
N PRO A 23 -11.84 4.58 3.44
CA PRO A 23 -11.25 3.90 2.30
C PRO A 23 -11.44 2.37 2.38
N LEU A 24 -11.24 1.68 1.27
CA LEU A 24 -11.29 0.22 1.25
C LEU A 24 -10.09 -0.36 1.98
N GLU A 25 -10.35 -1.26 2.90
CA GLU A 25 -9.32 -2.05 3.58
C GLU A 25 -8.66 -3.08 2.62
N PRO A 26 -7.47 -3.60 2.93
CA PRO A 26 -6.78 -4.56 2.07
C PRO A 26 -7.62 -5.79 1.68
N SER A 27 -8.42 -6.31 2.60
CA SER A 27 -9.31 -7.43 2.35
C SER A 27 -10.50 -7.06 1.45
N GLU A 28 -11.08 -5.88 1.63
CA GLU A 28 -12.17 -5.35 0.80
C GLU A 28 -11.68 -5.13 -0.63
N TRP A 29 -10.53 -4.46 -0.79
CA TRP A 29 -9.91 -4.30 -2.11
C TRP A 29 -9.59 -5.64 -2.77
N SER A 30 -9.07 -6.62 -2.02
CA SER A 30 -8.75 -7.93 -2.56
C SER A 30 -9.99 -8.70 -3.02
N ALA A 31 -11.12 -8.57 -2.30
CA ALA A 31 -12.39 -9.17 -2.68
C ALA A 31 -12.95 -8.50 -3.95
N LEU A 32 -12.91 -7.16 -4.01
CA LEU A 32 -13.32 -6.39 -5.18
C LEU A 32 -12.46 -6.73 -6.41
N ALA A 33 -11.14 -6.82 -6.25
CA ALA A 33 -10.22 -7.17 -7.32
C ALA A 33 -10.47 -8.59 -7.86
N ALA A 34 -10.84 -9.54 -7.01
CA ALA A 34 -11.22 -10.89 -7.44
C ALA A 34 -12.49 -10.87 -8.30
N LYS A 35 -13.53 -10.14 -7.87
CA LYS A 35 -14.77 -9.97 -8.67
C LYS A 35 -14.47 -9.33 -10.02
N MET A 36 -13.68 -8.25 -10.04
CA MET A 36 -13.30 -7.57 -11.29
C MET A 36 -12.57 -8.52 -12.24
N LEU A 37 -11.67 -9.35 -11.73
CA LEU A 37 -10.95 -10.33 -12.54
C LEU A 37 -11.89 -11.36 -13.16
N GLU A 38 -12.88 -11.87 -12.41
CA GLU A 38 -13.88 -12.84 -12.88
C GLU A 38 -14.72 -12.32 -14.04
N ILE A 39 -15.03 -11.02 -14.04
CA ILE A 39 -15.89 -10.40 -15.06
C ILE A 39 -15.10 -9.61 -16.12
N GLY A 40 -13.75 -9.63 -16.06
CA GLY A 40 -12.90 -8.94 -17.04
C GLY A 40 -12.90 -7.41 -16.93
N VAL A 41 -13.19 -6.86 -15.75
CA VAL A 41 -13.16 -5.41 -15.48
C VAL A 41 -11.79 -5.03 -14.89
N ALA A 42 -11.14 -4.01 -15.46
CA ALA A 42 -9.90 -3.48 -14.93
C ALA A 42 -10.15 -2.43 -13.82
N PRO A 43 -9.22 -2.24 -12.86
CA PRO A 43 -9.38 -1.21 -11.83
C PRO A 43 -9.67 0.19 -12.37
N GLU A 44 -9.08 0.56 -13.49
CA GLU A 44 -9.28 1.87 -14.12
C GLU A 44 -10.73 2.14 -14.55
N ASN A 45 -11.50 1.09 -14.86
CA ASN A 45 -12.90 1.23 -15.21
C ASN A 45 -13.73 1.81 -14.06
N LEU A 46 -13.36 1.50 -12.82
CA LEU A 46 -14.04 2.00 -11.63
C LEU A 46 -14.05 3.53 -11.55
N LEU A 47 -13.09 4.21 -12.19
CA LEU A 47 -13.00 5.68 -12.18
C LEU A 47 -14.18 6.37 -12.88
N SER A 48 -14.89 5.65 -13.74
CA SER A 48 -16.06 6.13 -14.48
C SER A 48 -17.39 5.53 -14.02
N PHE A 49 -17.36 4.66 -13.01
CA PHE A 49 -18.57 4.00 -12.53
C PHE A 49 -19.49 4.95 -11.76
N SER A 50 -20.77 4.84 -12.04
CA SER A 50 -21.83 5.39 -11.20
C SER A 50 -22.16 4.45 -10.03
N ALA A 51 -22.98 4.92 -9.08
CA ALA A 51 -23.48 4.05 -8.01
C ALA A 51 -24.24 2.83 -8.57
N GLN A 52 -24.98 3.00 -9.66
CA GLN A 52 -25.71 1.92 -10.32
C GLN A 52 -24.75 0.88 -10.93
N ASP A 53 -23.65 1.31 -11.55
CA ASP A 53 -22.66 0.39 -12.12
C ASP A 53 -22.00 -0.47 -11.03
N PHE A 54 -21.71 0.09 -9.86
CA PHE A 54 -21.19 -0.69 -8.73
C PHE A 54 -22.18 -1.78 -8.29
N ILE A 55 -23.48 -1.50 -8.32
CA ILE A 55 -24.51 -2.47 -7.94
C ILE A 55 -24.70 -3.52 -9.05
N GLU A 56 -24.92 -3.10 -10.30
CA GLU A 56 -25.31 -4.01 -11.38
C GLU A 56 -24.15 -4.84 -11.92
N ILE A 57 -22.94 -4.24 -12.03
CA ILE A 57 -21.78 -4.90 -12.63
C ILE A 57 -20.99 -5.68 -11.57
N LEU A 58 -20.80 -5.08 -10.39
CA LEU A 58 -19.97 -5.67 -9.34
C LEU A 58 -20.77 -6.36 -8.23
N GLY A 59 -22.10 -6.25 -8.24
CA GLY A 59 -22.95 -6.85 -7.21
C GLY A 59 -22.71 -6.25 -5.81
N GLU A 60 -22.34 -4.97 -5.74
CA GLU A 60 -22.15 -4.28 -4.47
C GLU A 60 -23.48 -3.92 -3.83
N THR A 61 -23.50 -3.77 -2.50
CA THR A 61 -24.69 -3.27 -1.81
C THR A 61 -24.87 -1.77 -2.07
N PRO A 62 -26.09 -1.22 -1.96
CA PRO A 62 -26.33 0.21 -2.12
C PRO A 62 -25.43 1.07 -1.21
N GLU A 63 -25.18 0.65 0.03
CA GLU A 63 -24.31 1.35 0.98
C GLU A 63 -22.86 1.33 0.52
N SER A 64 -22.38 0.17 0.00
CA SER A 64 -21.03 0.04 -0.56
C SER A 64 -20.87 0.90 -1.81
N ALA A 65 -21.84 0.88 -2.70
CA ALA A 65 -21.86 1.68 -3.93
C ALA A 65 -21.84 3.19 -3.62
N GLN A 66 -22.64 3.64 -2.65
CA GLN A 66 -22.62 5.03 -2.19
C GLN A 66 -21.26 5.43 -1.62
N ARG A 67 -20.66 4.56 -0.78
CA ARG A 67 -19.32 4.78 -0.23
C ARG A 67 -18.28 4.91 -1.35
N MET A 68 -18.32 4.05 -2.35
CA MET A 68 -17.40 4.08 -3.50
C MET A 68 -17.56 5.36 -4.32
N THR A 69 -18.79 5.79 -4.58
CA THR A 69 -19.07 7.06 -5.28
C THR A 69 -18.47 8.25 -4.51
N ARG A 70 -18.65 8.31 -3.20
CA ARG A 70 -18.04 9.35 -2.36
C ARG A 70 -16.51 9.31 -2.37
N LEU A 71 -15.90 8.14 -2.51
CA LEU A 71 -14.45 8.01 -2.67
C LEU A 71 -14.00 8.52 -4.04
N LEU A 72 -14.82 8.41 -5.09
CA LEU A 72 -14.54 8.99 -6.42
C LEU A 72 -14.58 10.52 -6.41
N GLU A 73 -15.49 11.13 -5.66
CA GLU A 73 -15.65 12.60 -5.60
C GLU A 73 -14.37 13.33 -5.18
N ARG A 74 -13.50 12.68 -4.40
CA ARG A 74 -12.22 13.26 -3.96
C ARG A 74 -11.08 13.17 -4.98
N SER A 75 -11.31 12.58 -6.15
CA SER A 75 -10.24 12.25 -7.12
C SER A 75 -9.36 13.45 -7.49
N ALA A 76 -9.95 14.64 -7.64
CA ALA A 76 -9.20 15.86 -7.96
C ALA A 76 -8.31 16.29 -6.77
N SER A 77 -8.85 16.37 -5.56
CA SER A 77 -8.09 16.74 -4.35
C SER A 77 -6.99 15.72 -4.08
N LEU A 78 -7.29 14.44 -4.27
CA LEU A 78 -6.31 13.38 -4.13
C LEU A 78 -5.15 13.52 -5.13
N ALA A 79 -5.42 13.89 -6.38
CA ALA A 79 -4.37 14.08 -7.37
C ALA A 79 -3.41 15.21 -6.99
N PHE A 80 -3.92 16.32 -6.42
CA PHE A 80 -3.08 17.41 -5.90
C PHE A 80 -2.24 16.97 -4.71
N GLU A 81 -2.82 16.22 -3.78
CA GLU A 81 -2.10 15.72 -2.60
C GLU A 81 -1.00 14.73 -3.00
N ILE A 82 -1.27 13.83 -3.96
CA ILE A 82 -0.27 12.91 -4.50
C ILE A 82 0.89 13.68 -5.13
N ALA A 83 0.61 14.72 -5.92
CA ALA A 83 1.65 15.54 -6.54
C ALA A 83 2.51 16.27 -5.48
N ASP A 84 1.91 16.73 -4.38
CA ASP A 84 2.63 17.33 -3.26
C ASP A 84 3.53 16.30 -2.53
N TYR A 85 3.07 15.07 -2.34
CA TYR A 85 3.89 13.98 -1.80
C TYR A 85 5.06 13.65 -2.73
N GLU A 86 4.82 13.53 -4.04
CA GLU A 86 5.87 13.28 -5.04
C GLU A 86 6.92 14.40 -5.04
N ALA A 87 6.50 15.66 -4.94
CA ALA A 87 7.42 16.81 -4.82
C ALA A 87 8.30 16.77 -3.55
N LYS A 88 7.82 16.10 -2.50
CA LYS A 88 8.57 15.83 -1.26
C LYS A 88 9.39 14.54 -1.31
N GLY A 89 9.45 13.85 -2.45
CA GLY A 89 10.17 12.58 -2.61
C GLY A 89 9.46 11.39 -1.98
N ILE A 90 8.15 11.50 -1.73
CA ILE A 90 7.31 10.40 -1.22
C ILE A 90 6.47 9.86 -2.38
N HIS A 91 6.68 8.62 -2.74
CA HIS A 91 5.99 7.95 -3.84
C HIS A 91 4.89 7.04 -3.31
N ILE A 92 3.76 6.98 -4.01
CA ILE A 92 2.70 6.01 -3.74
C ILE A 92 2.88 4.85 -4.71
N ILE A 93 3.12 3.66 -4.16
CA ILE A 93 3.30 2.42 -4.92
C ILE A 93 2.06 1.56 -4.69
N THR A 94 1.41 1.18 -5.77
CA THR A 94 0.17 0.39 -5.75
C THR A 94 0.42 -1.03 -6.28
N ARG A 95 -0.51 -1.94 -6.02
CA ARG A 95 -0.45 -3.31 -6.55
C ARG A 95 -0.50 -3.39 -8.08
N ALA A 96 -0.80 -2.30 -8.78
CA ALA A 96 -0.80 -2.20 -10.23
C ALA A 96 0.55 -1.76 -10.80
N ASP A 97 1.48 -1.30 -9.96
CA ASP A 97 2.79 -0.84 -10.39
C ASP A 97 3.79 -2.00 -10.41
N ASP A 98 4.73 -1.96 -11.36
CA ASP A 98 5.77 -2.98 -11.51
C ASP A 98 6.75 -2.98 -10.34
N GLU A 99 6.94 -1.82 -9.72
CA GLU A 99 7.78 -1.62 -8.53
C GLU A 99 7.17 -2.24 -7.26
N TYR A 100 5.90 -2.67 -7.30
CA TYR A 100 5.29 -3.28 -6.13
C TYR A 100 5.94 -4.63 -5.79
N PRO A 101 6.45 -4.85 -4.55
CA PRO A 101 7.19 -6.06 -4.20
C PRO A 101 6.33 -7.32 -4.34
N LYS A 102 6.70 -8.20 -5.27
CA LYS A 102 5.99 -9.48 -5.51
C LYS A 102 5.88 -10.33 -4.25
N GLN A 103 6.93 -10.33 -3.42
CA GLN A 103 6.95 -11.08 -2.16
C GLN A 103 5.84 -10.66 -1.19
N LEU A 104 5.43 -9.38 -1.18
CA LEU A 104 4.31 -8.95 -0.35
C LEU A 104 3.00 -9.57 -0.83
N LYS A 105 2.76 -9.61 -2.16
CA LYS A 105 1.57 -10.25 -2.74
C LYS A 105 1.52 -11.74 -2.39
N GLU A 106 2.64 -12.43 -2.52
CA GLU A 106 2.74 -13.88 -2.30
C GLU A 106 2.54 -14.25 -0.83
N LYS A 107 3.15 -13.49 0.09
CA LYS A 107 3.12 -13.80 1.53
C LYS A 107 1.84 -13.33 2.22
N LEU A 108 1.36 -12.14 1.90
CA LEU A 108 0.22 -11.53 2.59
C LEU A 108 -1.13 -11.84 1.93
N LYS A 109 -1.15 -12.30 0.67
CA LYS A 109 -2.36 -12.70 -0.05
C LYS A 109 -3.48 -11.64 0.05
N ARG A 110 -4.62 -11.98 0.69
CA ARG A 110 -5.78 -11.08 0.87
C ARG A 110 -5.49 -9.90 1.79
N SER A 111 -4.54 -10.03 2.72
CA SER A 111 -4.13 -8.97 3.63
C SER A 111 -3.04 -8.07 3.05
N CYS A 112 -2.64 -8.31 1.79
CA CYS A 112 -1.64 -7.50 1.11
C CYS A 112 -2.15 -6.07 0.94
N PRO A 113 -1.42 -5.05 1.41
CA PRO A 113 -1.84 -3.65 1.25
C PRO A 113 -2.01 -3.31 -0.24
N PRO A 114 -3.12 -2.64 -0.62
CA PRO A 114 -3.35 -2.25 -2.01
C PRO A 114 -2.35 -1.19 -2.49
N LEU A 115 -1.83 -0.40 -1.57
CA LEU A 115 -0.79 0.61 -1.79
C LEU A 115 0.04 0.82 -0.52
N PHE A 116 1.21 1.42 -0.68
CA PHE A 116 2.01 1.97 0.42
C PHE A 116 2.77 3.22 -0.03
N TYR A 117 3.22 4.00 0.94
CA TYR A 117 4.01 5.20 0.72
C TYR A 117 5.48 4.85 0.88
N CYS A 118 6.33 5.31 -0.04
CA CYS A 118 7.75 5.03 -0.06
C CYS A 118 8.55 6.31 -0.24
N ALA A 119 9.59 6.48 0.54
CA ALA A 119 10.58 7.54 0.37
C ALA A 119 11.99 6.92 0.31
N GLY A 120 12.83 7.41 -0.61
CA GLY A 120 14.20 6.92 -0.80
C GLY A 120 14.33 5.95 -1.98
N ASP A 121 15.38 5.12 -1.94
CA ASP A 121 15.71 4.19 -3.04
C ASP A 121 14.79 2.96 -3.06
N MET A 122 13.85 2.95 -3.98
CA MET A 122 12.88 1.86 -4.14
C MET A 122 13.52 0.54 -4.63
N SER A 123 14.73 0.56 -5.18
CA SER A 123 15.41 -0.66 -5.63
C SER A 123 15.65 -1.65 -4.47
N ILE A 124 15.70 -1.14 -3.24
CA ILE A 124 15.87 -1.94 -2.02
C ILE A 124 14.70 -2.89 -1.81
N LEU A 125 13.48 -2.54 -2.25
CA LEU A 125 12.26 -3.35 -2.08
C LEU A 125 12.34 -4.72 -2.80
N HIS A 126 13.22 -4.86 -3.77
CA HIS A 126 13.41 -6.08 -4.55
C HIS A 126 14.56 -6.94 -4.07
N ARG A 127 15.35 -6.47 -3.09
CA ARG A 127 16.47 -7.21 -2.52
C ARG A 127 15.99 -8.30 -1.56
N LYS A 128 16.81 -9.35 -1.41
CA LYS A 128 16.66 -10.26 -0.29
C LYS A 128 16.85 -9.47 1.01
N ALA A 129 15.97 -9.69 1.98
CA ALA A 129 15.96 -8.90 3.20
C ALA A 129 15.93 -9.77 4.43
N VAL A 130 16.51 -9.26 5.51
CA VAL A 130 16.46 -9.83 6.86
C VAL A 130 15.71 -8.85 7.76
N GLY A 131 14.67 -9.34 8.42
CA GLY A 131 13.89 -8.58 9.40
C GLY A 131 14.57 -8.58 10.76
N TYR A 132 14.70 -7.39 11.35
CA TYR A 132 15.21 -7.21 12.72
C TYR A 132 14.08 -6.67 13.59
N VAL A 133 13.81 -7.38 14.68
CA VAL A 133 12.84 -7.00 15.69
C VAL A 133 13.42 -7.34 17.07
N GLY A 134 13.18 -6.50 18.05
CA GLY A 134 13.69 -6.78 19.38
C GLY A 134 13.13 -5.88 20.47
N SER A 135 13.76 -5.96 21.64
CA SER A 135 13.35 -5.22 22.84
C SER A 135 13.51 -3.71 22.64
N ARG A 136 12.58 -2.95 23.21
CA ARG A 136 12.67 -1.49 23.33
C ARG A 136 13.69 -1.05 24.39
N LYS A 137 14.00 -1.94 25.35
CA LYS A 137 15.06 -1.75 26.35
C LYS A 137 16.19 -2.70 26.01
N VAL A 138 17.37 -2.17 25.70
CA VAL A 138 18.51 -2.90 25.16
C VAL A 138 19.71 -2.64 26.06
N SER A 139 20.42 -3.69 26.47
CA SER A 139 21.72 -3.55 27.14
C SER A 139 22.80 -3.12 26.14
N PRO A 140 23.92 -2.54 26.59
CA PRO A 140 25.04 -2.23 25.68
C PRO A 140 25.56 -3.44 24.90
N GLU A 141 25.57 -4.63 25.54
CA GLU A 141 25.98 -5.86 24.90
C GLU A 141 25.02 -6.32 23.81
N ASP A 142 23.70 -6.26 24.08
CA ASP A 142 22.68 -6.60 23.08
C ASP A 142 22.69 -5.63 21.89
N ALA A 143 22.89 -4.33 22.17
CA ALA A 143 23.03 -3.32 21.12
C ALA A 143 24.23 -3.61 20.22
N LYS A 144 25.38 -3.95 20.81
CA LYS A 144 26.58 -4.35 20.07
C LYS A 144 26.31 -5.59 19.20
N PHE A 145 25.68 -6.63 19.78
CA PHE A 145 25.30 -7.82 19.02
C PHE A 145 24.39 -7.50 17.83
N ALA A 146 23.39 -6.64 18.02
CA ALA A 146 22.51 -6.19 16.95
C ALA A 146 23.30 -5.50 15.83
N VAL A 147 24.17 -4.54 16.16
CA VAL A 147 25.02 -3.82 15.20
C VAL A 147 25.94 -4.77 14.44
N ASP A 148 26.61 -5.69 15.13
CA ASP A 148 27.52 -6.67 14.51
C ASP A 148 26.75 -7.60 13.55
N THR A 149 25.53 -7.98 13.90
CA THR A 149 24.68 -8.86 13.09
C THR A 149 24.16 -8.12 11.86
N VAL A 150 23.70 -6.87 12.02
CA VAL A 150 23.27 -6.01 10.90
C VAL A 150 24.43 -5.76 9.94
N SER A 151 25.63 -5.47 10.45
CA SER A 151 26.83 -5.24 9.64
C SER A 151 27.16 -6.46 8.77
N LYS A 152 27.08 -7.68 9.32
CA LYS A 152 27.24 -8.92 8.56
C LYS A 152 26.14 -9.11 7.50
N THR A 153 24.89 -8.77 7.82
CA THR A 153 23.76 -8.84 6.90
C THR A 153 24.00 -7.94 5.68
N VAL A 154 24.38 -6.68 5.92
CA VAL A 154 24.69 -5.71 4.86
C VAL A 154 25.93 -6.14 4.07
N GLY A 155 26.97 -6.62 4.73
CA GLY A 155 28.18 -7.15 4.09
C GLY A 155 27.90 -8.32 3.15
N ASN A 156 26.84 -9.10 3.40
CA ASN A 156 26.36 -10.16 2.50
C ASN A 156 25.31 -9.67 1.47
N GLN A 157 25.19 -8.36 1.26
CA GLN A 157 24.30 -7.71 0.28
C GLN A 157 22.80 -7.92 0.53
N TYR A 158 22.39 -8.28 1.73
CA TYR A 158 20.98 -8.30 2.12
C TYR A 158 20.52 -6.91 2.55
N ALA A 159 19.26 -6.59 2.26
CA ALA A 159 18.60 -5.44 2.84
C ALA A 159 18.22 -5.73 4.31
N VAL A 160 18.19 -4.68 5.11
CA VAL A 160 17.71 -4.73 6.50
C VAL A 160 16.30 -4.16 6.54
N VAL A 161 15.40 -4.86 7.21
CA VAL A 161 14.01 -4.41 7.44
C VAL A 161 13.79 -4.32 8.95
N SER A 162 13.42 -3.14 9.41
CA SER A 162 13.13 -2.87 10.81
C SER A 162 11.86 -2.01 10.92
N GLY A 163 11.14 -2.13 12.04
CA GLY A 163 9.96 -1.31 12.33
C GLY A 163 10.29 0.13 12.76
N GLY A 164 11.58 0.47 12.93
CA GLY A 164 12.02 1.80 13.37
C GLY A 164 11.55 2.17 14.79
N ALA A 165 11.22 1.18 15.60
CA ALA A 165 10.87 1.39 17.00
C ALA A 165 12.13 1.66 17.84
N LYS A 166 11.94 2.23 19.05
CA LYS A 166 13.06 2.41 20.00
C LYS A 166 13.69 1.06 20.36
N GLY A 167 15.01 1.01 20.50
CA GLY A 167 15.77 -0.16 20.96
C GLY A 167 16.48 -0.89 19.83
N VAL A 168 16.30 -2.21 19.69
CA VAL A 168 16.96 -3.03 18.66
C VAL A 168 16.63 -2.57 17.24
N ASP A 169 15.45 -2.02 17.04
CA ASP A 169 14.95 -1.59 15.72
C ASP A 169 15.59 -0.29 15.21
N THR A 170 16.24 0.48 16.08
CA THR A 170 16.89 1.76 15.75
C THR A 170 18.35 1.54 15.39
#